data_54eeec9fd432df37c9f7a8767d77f121
#
_entry.id   54eeec9fd432df37c9f7a8767d77f121
#
_cell.length_a   1.000
_cell.length_b   1.000
_cell.length_c   1.000
_cell.angle_alpha   90.00
_cell.angle_beta   90.00
_cell.angle_gamma   90.00
#
_symmetry.space_group_name_H-M   'P 1'
#
loop_
_entity.id
_entity.type
_entity.pdbx_description
1 polymer ?
#
loop_
_entity_poly.entity_id
_entity_poly.type
_entity_poly.pdbx_seq_one_letter_code
_entity_poly.pdbx_strand_id
1 'polypeptide(L)'
;MDFRFDTPTASAGILSDTGYVTEAAEEALAGVDLLLLESNHDVTYLQTGPYPYPLKQRILSDRGHLSNDAAAAVACRMAQTGPRQFVLVHLSKENNTPVCALHTVECALRGGGFADVHLTVAPRGECSEAYIAEGLPCRK
;
A
#
# COMPACT_ATOMS: atom_id res chain seq x y z
N MET A 1 0.48 5.97 -10.23
CA MET A 1 0.48 7.39 -9.80
C MET A 1 1.16 7.48 -8.45
N ASP A 2 2.17 8.29 -8.36
CA ASP A 2 2.97 8.48 -7.16
C ASP A 2 3.14 9.98 -6.89
N PHE A 3 3.01 10.35 -5.61
CA PHE A 3 3.21 11.71 -5.12
C PHE A 3 3.97 11.67 -3.82
N ARG A 4 4.84 12.67 -3.62
CA ARG A 4 5.53 12.90 -2.36
C ARG A 4 5.27 14.34 -1.88
N PHE A 5 5.03 14.46 -0.58
CA PHE A 5 4.85 15.73 0.11
C PHE A 5 5.88 15.83 1.22
N ASP A 6 6.65 16.88 1.22
CA ASP A 6 7.67 17.15 2.24
C ASP A 6 7.37 18.43 2.99
N THR A 7 7.54 18.37 4.30
CA THR A 7 7.57 19.53 5.18
C THR A 7 8.93 19.57 5.89
N PRO A 8 9.27 20.65 6.61
CA PRO A 8 10.54 20.68 7.36
C PRO A 8 10.69 19.57 8.40
N THR A 9 9.58 18.96 8.87
CA THR A 9 9.59 18.03 10.00
C THR A 9 9.06 16.64 9.65
N ALA A 10 8.35 16.46 8.54
CA ALA A 10 7.74 15.20 8.16
C ALA A 10 7.50 15.09 6.66
N SER A 11 7.34 13.87 6.18
CA SER A 11 7.04 13.58 4.77
C SER A 11 5.97 12.51 4.63
N ALA A 12 5.18 12.61 3.57
CA ALA A 12 4.18 11.63 3.22
C ALA A 12 4.25 11.30 1.73
N GLY A 13 3.89 10.06 1.40
CA GLY A 13 3.82 9.59 0.02
C GLY A 13 2.48 8.94 -0.30
N ILE A 14 2.12 8.96 -1.57
CA ILE A 14 0.97 8.23 -2.11
C ILE A 14 1.47 7.41 -3.30
N LEU A 15 1.13 6.13 -3.30
CA LEU A 15 1.40 5.20 -4.39
C LEU A 15 0.12 4.43 -4.69
N SER A 16 -0.57 4.81 -5.73
CA SER A 16 -1.89 4.26 -6.06
C SER A 16 -2.12 4.26 -7.57
N ASP A 17 -3.13 3.51 -7.99
CA ASP A 17 -3.56 3.41 -9.39
C ASP A 17 -2.43 2.97 -10.33
N THR A 18 -1.74 1.91 -9.93
CA THR A 18 -0.62 1.31 -10.68
C THR A 18 -0.67 -0.20 -10.62
N GLY A 19 -0.34 -0.85 -11.72
CA GLY A 19 -0.26 -2.32 -11.80
C GLY A 19 1.08 -2.90 -11.31
N TYR A 20 2.11 -2.06 -11.25
CA TYR A 20 3.41 -2.39 -10.68
C TYR A 20 4.12 -1.13 -10.21
N VAL A 21 5.10 -1.29 -9.35
CA VAL A 21 5.88 -0.17 -8.82
C VAL A 21 7.26 -0.17 -9.47
N THR A 22 7.62 0.96 -10.06
CA THR A 22 8.94 1.15 -10.65
C THR A 22 9.98 1.43 -9.57
N GLU A 23 11.23 1.07 -9.85
CA GLU A 23 12.36 1.41 -8.98
C GLU A 23 12.45 2.94 -8.73
N ALA A 24 12.20 3.73 -9.78
CA ALA A 24 12.18 5.20 -9.65
C ALA A 24 11.10 5.70 -8.70
N ALA A 25 9.91 5.09 -8.69
CA ALA A 25 8.85 5.44 -7.75
C ALA A 25 9.23 5.05 -6.31
N GLU A 26 9.82 3.87 -6.11
CA GLU A 26 10.32 3.46 -4.79
C GLU A 26 11.42 4.39 -4.28
N GLU A 27 12.38 4.76 -5.13
CA GLU A 27 13.43 5.73 -4.79
C GLU A 27 12.86 7.11 -4.43
N ALA A 28 11.90 7.60 -5.21
CA ALA A 28 11.26 8.90 -4.96
C ALA A 28 10.51 8.92 -3.62
N LEU A 29 9.91 7.82 -3.22
CA LEU A 29 9.14 7.69 -1.98
C LEU A 29 9.95 7.14 -0.80
N ALA A 30 11.22 6.80 -1.02
CA ALA A 30 12.07 6.27 0.04
C ALA A 30 12.18 7.25 1.22
N GLY A 31 12.09 6.72 2.44
CA GLY A 31 12.26 7.50 3.66
C GLY A 31 11.09 8.39 4.05
N VAL A 32 9.94 8.33 3.38
CA VAL A 32 8.74 9.05 3.86
C VAL A 32 8.27 8.49 5.20
N ASP A 33 7.66 9.34 6.03
CA ASP A 33 7.19 8.93 7.35
C ASP A 33 5.86 8.19 7.29
N LEU A 34 5.01 8.58 6.35
CA LEU A 34 3.69 8.00 6.08
C LEU A 34 3.58 7.65 4.60
N LEU A 35 3.20 6.41 4.29
CA LEU A 35 2.91 5.98 2.92
C LEU A 35 1.47 5.48 2.78
N LEU A 36 0.71 6.11 1.88
CA LEU A 36 -0.56 5.59 1.40
C LEU A 36 -0.25 4.66 0.23
N LEU A 37 -0.60 3.40 0.37
CA LEU A 37 -0.23 2.35 -0.58
C LEU A 37 -1.46 1.61 -1.09
N GLU A 38 -1.61 1.53 -2.40
CA GLU A 38 -2.69 0.73 -3.00
C GLU A 38 -2.58 -0.74 -2.59
N SER A 39 -3.72 -1.32 -2.22
CA SER A 39 -3.91 -2.74 -1.99
C SER A 39 -5.27 -3.12 -2.55
N ASN A 40 -5.33 -3.25 -3.87
CA ASN A 40 -6.61 -3.22 -4.59
C ASN A 40 -7.39 -4.53 -4.48
N HIS A 41 -6.75 -5.67 -4.70
CA HIS A 41 -7.47 -6.94 -4.82
C HIS A 41 -6.68 -8.11 -4.22
N ASP A 42 -7.44 -9.08 -3.75
CA ASP A 42 -6.94 -10.45 -3.56
C ASP A 42 -6.98 -11.18 -4.89
N VAL A 43 -5.88 -11.80 -5.28
CA VAL A 43 -5.73 -12.47 -6.59
C VAL A 43 -6.75 -13.61 -6.73
N THR A 44 -6.98 -14.38 -5.69
CA THR A 44 -7.93 -15.49 -5.70
C THR A 44 -9.37 -14.98 -5.86
N TYR A 45 -9.76 -13.94 -5.11
CA TYR A 45 -11.08 -13.33 -5.24
C TYR A 45 -11.31 -12.79 -6.65
N LEU A 46 -10.30 -12.14 -7.23
CA LEU A 46 -10.38 -11.62 -8.59
C LEU A 46 -10.55 -12.76 -9.61
N GLN A 47 -9.74 -13.82 -9.53
CA GLN A 47 -9.75 -14.92 -10.46
C GLN A 47 -11.04 -15.74 -10.39
N THR A 48 -11.60 -15.93 -9.21
CA THR A 48 -12.82 -16.72 -8.97
C THR A 48 -14.10 -15.89 -8.97
N GLY A 49 -13.99 -14.56 -8.97
CA GLY A 49 -15.10 -13.65 -8.91
C GLY A 49 -15.83 -13.44 -10.25
N PRO A 50 -16.89 -12.61 -10.24
CA PRO A 50 -17.83 -12.50 -11.38
C PRO A 50 -17.34 -11.63 -12.53
N TYR A 51 -16.19 -10.97 -12.43
CA TYR A 51 -15.69 -10.08 -13.48
C TYR A 51 -15.43 -10.86 -14.79
N PRO A 52 -15.75 -10.27 -15.96
CA PRO A 52 -15.39 -10.84 -17.25
C PRO A 52 -13.89 -11.06 -17.39
N TYR A 53 -13.51 -12.12 -18.09
CA TYR A 53 -12.10 -12.49 -18.29
C TYR A 53 -11.21 -11.34 -18.82
N PRO A 54 -11.63 -10.53 -19.83
CA PRO A 54 -10.82 -9.40 -20.29
C PRO A 54 -10.54 -8.37 -19.20
N LEU A 55 -11.52 -8.10 -18.31
CA LEU A 55 -11.36 -7.19 -17.19
C LEU A 55 -10.40 -7.75 -16.14
N LYS A 56 -10.48 -9.06 -15.84
CA LYS A 56 -9.53 -9.72 -14.94
C LYS A 56 -8.10 -9.61 -15.46
N GLN A 57 -7.90 -9.85 -16.75
CA GLN A 57 -6.59 -9.72 -17.38
C GLN A 57 -6.04 -8.30 -17.31
N ARG A 58 -6.87 -7.30 -17.51
CA ARG A 58 -6.48 -5.90 -17.40
C ARG A 58 -6.07 -5.54 -15.97
N ILE A 59 -6.83 -5.97 -14.97
CA ILE A 59 -6.54 -5.70 -13.55
C ILE A 59 -5.22 -6.36 -13.13
N LEU A 60 -4.96 -7.57 -13.59
CA LEU A 60 -3.73 -8.32 -13.30
C LEU A 60 -2.51 -7.84 -14.08
N SER A 61 -2.71 -7.01 -15.11
CA SER A 61 -1.60 -6.48 -15.93
C SER A 61 -0.86 -5.33 -15.25
N ASP A 62 0.29 -4.97 -15.81
CA ASP A 62 1.09 -3.82 -15.38
C ASP A 62 0.34 -2.47 -15.49
N ARG A 63 -0.75 -2.44 -16.25
CA ARG A 63 -1.65 -1.29 -16.40
C ARG A 63 -2.89 -1.37 -15.51
N GLY A 64 -2.93 -2.34 -14.63
CA GLY A 64 -4.05 -2.55 -13.71
C GLY A 64 -3.81 -1.92 -12.36
N HIS A 65 -3.89 -2.76 -11.33
CA HIS A 65 -3.80 -2.36 -9.93
C HIS A 65 -2.90 -3.31 -9.15
N LEU A 66 -2.33 -2.84 -8.05
CA LEU A 66 -1.56 -3.69 -7.14
C LEU A 66 -2.46 -4.67 -6.41
N SER A 67 -2.12 -5.95 -6.46
CA SER A 67 -2.71 -6.95 -5.58
C SER A 67 -2.26 -6.75 -4.13
N ASN A 68 -2.95 -7.41 -3.19
CA ASN A 68 -2.52 -7.42 -1.79
C ASN A 68 -1.10 -7.99 -1.63
N ASP A 69 -0.75 -9.03 -2.40
CA ASP A 69 0.58 -9.63 -2.36
C ASP A 69 1.66 -8.69 -2.91
N ALA A 70 1.36 -7.98 -4.00
CA ALA A 70 2.27 -6.98 -4.56
C ALA A 70 2.44 -5.80 -3.60
N ALA A 71 1.35 -5.32 -2.99
CA ALA A 71 1.40 -4.29 -1.95
C ALA A 71 2.24 -4.72 -0.76
N ALA A 72 2.10 -5.96 -0.31
CA ALA A 72 2.89 -6.53 0.78
C ALA A 72 4.39 -6.51 0.47
N ALA A 73 4.77 -6.91 -0.74
CA ALA A 73 6.17 -6.88 -1.18
C ALA A 73 6.72 -5.45 -1.23
N VAL A 74 5.96 -4.50 -1.76
CA VAL A 74 6.33 -3.08 -1.76
C VAL A 74 6.46 -2.54 -0.34
N ALA A 75 5.52 -2.83 0.54
CA ALA A 75 5.55 -2.39 1.93
C ALA A 75 6.82 -2.87 2.64
N CYS A 76 7.22 -4.12 2.44
CA CYS A 76 8.46 -4.66 3.01
C CYS A 76 9.71 -3.95 2.48
N ARG A 77 9.78 -3.70 1.17
CA ARG A 77 10.91 -2.95 0.59
C ARG A 77 10.96 -1.51 1.10
N MET A 78 9.81 -0.84 1.13
CA MET A 78 9.72 0.55 1.60
C MET A 78 10.04 0.67 3.09
N ALA A 79 9.60 -0.27 3.93
CA ALA A 79 9.87 -0.27 5.36
C ALA A 79 11.38 -0.29 5.68
N GLN A 80 12.19 -0.84 4.81
CA GLN A 80 13.66 -0.81 4.93
C GLN A 80 14.23 0.61 4.79
N THR A 81 13.53 1.50 4.10
CA THR A 81 13.98 2.87 3.80
C THR A 81 13.51 3.90 4.82
N GLY A 82 12.50 3.59 5.63
CA GLY A 82 12.09 4.49 6.68
C GLY A 82 10.62 4.59 7.07
N PRO A 83 9.60 4.39 6.20
CA PRO A 83 8.21 4.50 6.62
C PRO A 83 7.90 3.65 7.85
N ARG A 84 7.24 4.28 8.84
CA ARG A 84 6.77 3.60 10.05
C ARG A 84 5.25 3.55 10.12
N GLN A 85 4.59 4.17 9.15
CA GLN A 85 3.14 4.18 9.04
C GLN A 85 2.74 3.93 7.59
N PHE A 86 1.91 2.93 7.39
CA PHE A 86 1.29 2.62 6.11
C PHE A 86 -0.23 2.67 6.23
N VAL A 87 -0.86 3.23 5.23
CA VAL A 87 -2.31 3.21 5.08
C VAL A 87 -2.63 2.52 3.76
N LEU A 88 -3.33 1.40 3.82
CA LEU A 88 -3.79 0.70 2.62
C LEU A 88 -5.00 1.41 2.05
N VAL A 89 -4.96 1.70 0.76
CA VAL A 89 -5.97 2.49 0.05
C VAL A 89 -6.42 1.80 -1.23
N HIS A 90 -7.50 2.30 -1.82
CA HIS A 90 -8.01 1.89 -3.14
C HIS A 90 -8.36 0.41 -3.24
N LEU A 91 -8.97 -0.14 -2.19
CA LEU A 91 -9.43 -1.53 -2.17
C LEU A 91 -10.63 -1.73 -3.09
N SER A 92 -10.59 -2.79 -3.90
CA SER A 92 -11.72 -3.20 -4.72
C SER A 92 -12.90 -3.63 -3.84
N LYS A 93 -14.10 -3.18 -4.19
CA LYS A 93 -15.32 -3.58 -3.49
C LYS A 93 -15.63 -5.06 -3.71
N GLU A 94 -15.44 -5.54 -4.93
CA GLU A 94 -15.84 -6.89 -5.34
C GLU A 94 -14.74 -7.94 -5.08
N ASN A 95 -13.46 -7.55 -5.11
CA ASN A 95 -12.34 -8.48 -5.14
C ASN A 95 -11.41 -8.36 -3.94
N ASN A 96 -11.85 -7.69 -2.88
CA ASN A 96 -11.07 -7.52 -1.66
C ASN A 96 -11.95 -7.29 -0.43
N THR A 97 -11.33 -7.41 0.73
CA THR A 97 -11.89 -6.94 1.99
C THR A 97 -10.81 -6.24 2.80
N PRO A 98 -11.15 -5.28 3.69
CA PRO A 98 -10.18 -4.65 4.58
C PRO A 98 -9.38 -5.66 5.40
N VAL A 99 -10.04 -6.71 5.90
CA VAL A 99 -9.40 -7.76 6.70
C VAL A 99 -8.37 -8.54 5.87
N CYS A 100 -8.71 -8.89 4.63
CA CYS A 100 -7.82 -9.63 3.74
C CYS A 100 -6.58 -8.81 3.38
N ALA A 101 -6.76 -7.56 2.99
CA ALA A 101 -5.66 -6.65 2.67
C ALA A 101 -4.75 -6.43 3.89
N LEU A 102 -5.34 -6.12 5.04
CA LEU A 102 -4.59 -5.90 6.29
C LEU A 102 -3.78 -7.15 6.67
N HIS A 103 -4.42 -8.32 6.67
CA HIS A 103 -3.77 -9.57 7.05
C HIS A 103 -2.58 -9.91 6.13
N THR A 104 -2.76 -9.78 4.83
CA THR A 104 -1.70 -10.08 3.85
C THR A 104 -0.48 -9.20 4.06
N VAL A 105 -0.67 -7.90 4.19
CA VAL A 105 0.42 -6.95 4.35
C VAL A 105 1.05 -7.06 5.75
N GLU A 106 0.24 -7.21 6.78
CA GLU A 106 0.72 -7.38 8.16
C GLU A 106 1.60 -8.62 8.33
N CYS A 107 1.17 -9.75 7.79
CA CYS A 107 1.96 -10.99 7.83
C CYS A 107 3.32 -10.83 7.14
N ALA A 108 3.35 -10.17 6.00
CA ALA A 108 4.60 -9.91 5.27
C ALA A 108 5.53 -8.98 6.05
N LEU A 109 5.00 -7.89 6.62
CA LEU A 109 5.78 -6.96 7.42
C LEU A 109 6.36 -7.64 8.67
N ARG A 110 5.58 -8.42 9.38
CA ARG A 110 6.05 -9.18 10.55
C ARG A 110 7.11 -10.21 10.16
N GLY A 111 6.90 -10.94 9.08
CA GLY A 111 7.87 -11.92 8.56
C GLY A 111 9.17 -11.28 8.10
N GLY A 112 9.13 -10.02 7.67
CA GLY A 112 10.30 -9.22 7.29
C GLY A 112 11.02 -8.53 8.45
N GLY A 113 10.52 -8.66 9.69
CA GLY A 113 11.09 -8.00 10.86
C GLY A 113 10.57 -6.59 11.13
N PHE A 114 9.45 -6.19 10.52
CA PHE A 114 8.85 -4.86 10.64
C PHE A 114 7.56 -4.85 11.46
N ALA A 115 7.51 -5.61 12.55
CA ALA A 115 6.32 -5.68 13.43
C ALA A 115 6.00 -4.36 14.14
N ASP A 116 6.92 -3.42 14.18
CA ASP A 116 6.77 -2.09 14.77
C ASP A 116 6.12 -1.06 13.82
N VAL A 117 5.89 -1.42 12.57
CA VAL A 117 5.21 -0.58 11.60
C VAL A 117 3.72 -0.48 11.91
N HIS A 118 3.19 0.75 11.93
CA HIS A 118 1.77 0.99 12.09
C HIS A 118 1.06 0.82 10.75
N LEU A 119 0.15 -0.13 10.68
CA LEU A 119 -0.60 -0.48 9.47
C LEU A 119 -2.09 -0.31 9.69
N THR A 120 -2.75 0.44 8.83
CA THR A 120 -4.21 0.65 8.83
C THR A 120 -4.76 0.53 7.40
N VAL A 121 -6.08 0.39 7.30
CA VAL A 121 -6.81 0.40 6.03
C VAL A 121 -7.75 1.59 6.02
N ALA A 122 -7.68 2.42 4.98
CA ALA A 122 -8.61 3.52 4.81
C ALA A 122 -10.02 2.98 4.52
N PRO A 123 -11.05 3.53 5.17
CA PRO A 123 -12.42 3.12 4.93
C PRO A 123 -12.85 3.51 3.51
N ARG A 124 -13.81 2.76 2.97
CA ARG A 124 -14.43 3.08 1.69
C ARG A 124 -15.76 3.79 1.91
N GLY A 125 -16.01 4.83 1.12
CA GLY A 125 -17.30 5.51 1.10
C GLY A 125 -17.58 6.40 2.31
N GLU A 126 -16.63 6.57 3.20
CA GLU A 126 -16.70 7.48 4.33
C GLU A 126 -15.34 8.12 4.60
N CYS A 127 -15.33 9.21 5.33
CA CYS A 127 -14.07 9.84 5.75
C CYS A 127 -13.40 9.01 6.84
N SER A 128 -12.10 8.82 6.73
CA SER A 128 -11.28 8.27 7.81
C SER A 128 -11.01 9.33 8.89
N GLU A 129 -10.48 8.89 10.01
CA GLU A 129 -9.74 9.78 10.89
C GLU A 129 -8.53 10.37 10.18
N ALA A 130 -7.99 11.47 10.70
CA ALA A 130 -6.77 12.06 10.15
C ALA A 130 -5.58 11.12 10.39
N TYR A 131 -4.79 10.90 9.34
CA TYR A 131 -3.50 10.24 9.45
C TYR A 131 -2.43 11.31 9.58
N ILE A 132 -1.58 11.19 10.59
CA ILE A 132 -0.55 12.19 10.89
C ILE A 132 0.81 11.60 10.54
N ALA A 133 1.49 12.21 9.58
CA ALA A 133 2.88 11.90 9.29
C ALA A 133 3.76 12.53 10.37
N GLU A 134 4.43 11.68 11.15
CA GLU A 134 5.36 12.10 12.18
C GLU A 134 6.77 11.66 11.80
N GLY A 135 7.67 12.64 11.71
CA GLY A 135 9.09 12.35 11.59
C GLY A 135 9.56 11.59 12.83
N LEU A 136 10.22 10.46 12.64
CA LEU A 136 10.81 9.72 13.75
C LEU A 136 11.94 10.56 14.36
N PRO A 137 12.07 10.58 15.69
CA PRO A 137 13.26 11.11 16.31
C PRO A 137 14.48 10.35 15.77
N CYS A 138 15.55 11.08 15.46
CA CYS A 138 16.80 10.47 15.02
C CYS A 138 17.15 9.31 15.95
N ARG A 139 17.22 8.11 15.42
CA ARG A 139 17.80 6.99 16.13
C ARG A 139 19.28 7.30 16.36
N LYS A 140 19.60 7.53 17.60
CA LYS A 140 21.00 7.64 18.00
C LYS A 140 21.69 6.30 17.87
#